data_9da283a44713b83f0c6b58a3c9498322
#
_entry.id   9da283a44713b83f0c6b58a3c9498322
#
_cell.length_a   1.000
_cell.length_b   1.000
_cell.length_c   1.000
_cell.angle_alpha   90.00
_cell.angle_beta   90.00
_cell.angle_gamma   90.00
#
_symmetry.space_group_name_H-M   'P 1'
#
loop_
_entity.id
_entity.type
_entity.pdbx_description
1 polymer ?
#
loop_
_entity_poly.entity_id
_entity_poly.type
_entity_poly.pdbx_seq_one_letter_code
_entity_poly.pdbx_strand_id
1 'polypeptide(L)'
;MINPDTIVLFVINSKAGNKSPLDLEKTITSHSLAHQYKAILFSLNDVENLEVAIQYQIILHQPKVVVAVGGDGTVNLVASIIKNTDVTLAIIPLGSANGMAKDLQLPEGILPNLNLIVSGKKVKMDLLSVNDSVSVHLADVGLNARIVKRFQIDKKRGLLVYAKHLFAEVFFLKKYRFKIYYDGNFKKVKAVSLTFANATSYGTGASINPDGILNDGYFEICIVKPFPIHQLLTITWQMFRKKLAYSAYFEVIKCQSAIVKCNKNTTLQNDGEIMGRVKEIKLKSLPLSLWILVDHSLNHPSFVN
;
A
#
# COMPACT_ATOMS: atom_id res chain seq x y z
N MET A 1 -12.89 -4.92 21.41
CA MET A 1 -12.31 -4.34 22.63
C MET A 1 -11.20 -5.26 23.11
N ILE A 2 -10.07 -4.69 23.48
CA ILE A 2 -8.94 -5.41 24.09
C ILE A 2 -9.28 -5.73 25.54
N ASN A 3 -8.94 -6.92 26.00
CA ASN A 3 -9.05 -7.39 27.37
C ASN A 3 -7.73 -8.06 27.81
N PRO A 4 -7.55 -8.40 29.10
CA PRO A 4 -6.30 -9.00 29.61
C PRO A 4 -5.83 -10.26 28.89
N ASP A 5 -6.74 -11.01 28.27
CA ASP A 5 -6.44 -12.24 27.55
C ASP A 5 -6.12 -11.99 26.06
N THR A 6 -6.23 -10.73 25.60
CA THR A 6 -5.98 -10.39 24.19
C THR A 6 -4.50 -10.47 23.89
N ILE A 7 -4.15 -11.35 22.93
CA ILE A 7 -2.78 -11.44 22.42
C ILE A 7 -2.65 -10.53 21.20
N VAL A 8 -1.63 -9.68 21.23
CA VAL A 8 -1.22 -8.77 20.16
C VAL A 8 0.19 -9.16 19.71
N LEU A 9 0.34 -9.57 18.46
CA LEU A 9 1.61 -9.92 17.86
C LEU A 9 2.19 -8.71 17.12
N PHE A 10 3.36 -8.26 17.52
CA PHE A 10 4.10 -7.19 16.87
C PHE A 10 5.15 -7.79 15.92
N VAL A 11 4.96 -7.60 14.62
CA VAL A 11 5.90 -8.02 13.57
C VAL A 11 6.81 -6.82 13.26
N ILE A 12 8.05 -6.88 13.76
CA ILE A 12 8.95 -5.74 13.80
C ILE A 12 10.03 -5.85 12.72
N ASN A 13 10.05 -4.90 11.79
CA ASN A 13 11.13 -4.74 10.83
C ASN A 13 12.06 -3.62 11.31
N SER A 14 13.11 -3.96 12.04
CA SER A 14 14.06 -3.00 12.60
C SER A 14 14.97 -2.33 11.58
N LYS A 15 15.02 -2.84 10.32
CA LYS A 15 15.71 -2.16 9.21
C LYS A 15 14.91 -0.97 8.68
N ALA A 16 13.65 -0.80 9.11
CA ALA A 16 12.79 0.32 8.75
C ALA A 16 12.86 1.39 9.86
N GLY A 17 13.32 2.59 9.52
CA GLY A 17 13.36 3.76 10.41
C GLY A 17 14.68 3.99 11.15
N ASN A 18 14.76 5.16 11.83
CA ASN A 18 15.96 5.63 12.53
C ASN A 18 15.85 5.49 14.07
N LYS A 19 14.83 4.80 14.59
CA LYS A 19 14.66 4.68 16.05
C LYS A 19 15.40 3.46 16.58
N SER A 20 15.89 3.59 17.83
CA SER A 20 16.52 2.47 18.54
C SER A 20 15.51 1.33 18.74
N PRO A 21 15.81 0.10 18.35
CA PRO A 21 14.95 -1.05 18.61
C PRO A 21 14.57 -1.20 20.08
N LEU A 22 15.49 -0.93 21.00
CA LEU A 22 15.28 -1.01 22.47
C LEU A 22 14.21 -0.01 22.96
N ASP A 23 14.18 1.21 22.41
CA ASP A 23 13.17 2.20 22.80
C ASP A 23 11.78 1.84 22.30
N LEU A 24 11.70 1.23 21.13
CA LEU A 24 10.46 0.70 20.57
C LEU A 24 9.89 -0.43 21.43
N GLU A 25 10.71 -1.41 21.77
CA GLU A 25 10.31 -2.56 22.61
C GLU A 25 9.86 -2.12 24.00
N LYS A 26 10.61 -1.22 24.66
CA LYS A 26 10.21 -0.62 25.93
C LYS A 26 8.86 0.09 25.85
N THR A 27 8.64 0.87 24.78
CA THR A 27 7.40 1.60 24.58
C THR A 27 6.22 0.64 24.42
N ILE A 28 6.37 -0.42 23.59
CA ILE A 28 5.33 -1.44 23.41
C ILE A 28 5.04 -2.17 24.72
N THR A 29 6.08 -2.60 25.44
CA THR A 29 5.92 -3.34 26.71
C THR A 29 5.25 -2.47 27.78
N SER A 30 5.66 -1.21 27.94
CA SER A 30 5.03 -0.30 28.89
C SER A 30 3.56 -0.04 28.55
N HIS A 31 3.25 0.13 27.25
CA HIS A 31 1.88 0.34 26.79
C HIS A 31 1.02 -0.92 27.03
N SER A 32 1.55 -2.12 26.77
CA SER A 32 0.81 -3.37 26.97
C SER A 32 0.51 -3.63 28.46
N LEU A 33 1.43 -3.31 29.35
CA LEU A 33 1.21 -3.38 30.80
C LEU A 33 0.13 -2.37 31.27
N ALA A 34 0.22 -1.12 30.79
CA ALA A 34 -0.74 -0.07 31.16
C ALA A 34 -2.17 -0.38 30.70
N HIS A 35 -2.32 -1.04 29.56
CA HIS A 35 -3.62 -1.39 28.97
C HIS A 35 -3.99 -2.88 29.11
N GLN A 36 -3.24 -3.64 29.87
CA GLN A 36 -3.54 -5.01 30.26
C GLN A 36 -3.79 -5.97 29.07
N TYR A 37 -2.93 -5.96 28.05
CA TYR A 37 -2.95 -6.95 26.98
C TYR A 37 -1.58 -7.66 26.86
N LYS A 38 -1.56 -8.85 26.29
CA LYS A 38 -0.31 -9.62 26.11
C LYS A 38 0.37 -9.26 24.79
N ALA A 39 1.52 -8.58 24.85
CA ALA A 39 2.34 -8.28 23.69
C ALA A 39 3.33 -9.41 23.41
N ILE A 40 3.35 -9.89 22.16
CA ILE A 40 4.38 -10.81 21.63
C ILE A 40 5.19 -10.01 20.61
N LEU A 41 6.50 -9.91 20.82
CA LEU A 41 7.40 -9.19 19.92
C LEU A 41 8.12 -10.19 19.03
N PHE A 42 7.99 -10.03 17.70
CA PHE A 42 8.64 -10.87 16.72
C PHE A 42 9.45 -10.00 15.75
N SER A 43 10.78 -10.12 15.80
CA SER A 43 11.69 -9.41 14.90
C SER A 43 11.86 -10.16 13.59
N LEU A 44 11.83 -9.45 12.48
CA LEU A 44 12.09 -9.97 11.13
C LEU A 44 13.58 -10.07 10.78
N ASN A 45 14.47 -9.69 11.71
CA ASN A 45 15.91 -9.79 11.48
C ASN A 45 16.34 -11.26 11.41
N ASP A 46 17.23 -11.53 10.45
CA ASP A 46 17.87 -12.84 10.28
C ASP A 46 16.91 -14.03 10.09
N VAL A 47 15.70 -13.74 9.61
CA VAL A 47 14.68 -14.73 9.26
C VAL A 47 14.75 -15.02 7.77
N GLU A 48 15.03 -16.28 7.38
CA GLU A 48 15.17 -16.68 5.97
C GLU A 48 13.82 -16.64 5.22
N ASN A 49 12.77 -17.19 5.83
CA ASN A 49 11.43 -17.21 5.24
C ASN A 49 10.44 -16.47 6.14
N LEU A 50 10.26 -15.18 5.85
CA LEU A 50 9.43 -14.27 6.64
C LEU A 50 7.97 -14.72 6.71
N GLU A 51 7.40 -15.19 5.60
CA GLU A 51 6.01 -15.62 5.53
C GLU A 51 5.74 -16.80 6.43
N VAL A 52 6.54 -17.86 6.31
CA VAL A 52 6.43 -19.08 7.14
C VAL A 52 6.64 -18.75 8.61
N ALA A 53 7.61 -17.91 8.93
CA ALA A 53 7.90 -17.56 10.32
C ALA A 53 6.77 -16.76 10.97
N ILE A 54 6.18 -15.79 10.26
CA ILE A 54 5.02 -15.04 10.77
C ILE A 54 3.81 -15.96 10.91
N GLN A 55 3.53 -16.82 9.93
CA GLN A 55 2.46 -17.82 10.03
C GLN A 55 2.62 -18.71 11.25
N TYR A 56 3.84 -19.19 11.53
CA TYR A 56 4.14 -19.98 12.71
C TYR A 56 3.82 -19.22 14.01
N GLN A 57 4.21 -17.94 14.12
CA GLN A 57 3.89 -17.10 15.28
C GLN A 57 2.37 -16.90 15.46
N ILE A 58 1.64 -16.74 14.34
CA ILE A 58 0.17 -16.61 14.38
C ILE A 58 -0.49 -17.91 14.86
N ILE A 59 -0.04 -19.06 14.37
CA ILE A 59 -0.57 -20.38 14.79
C ILE A 59 -0.24 -20.63 16.28
N LEU A 60 0.98 -20.34 16.70
CA LEU A 60 1.45 -20.59 18.07
C LEU A 60 0.72 -19.73 19.10
N HIS A 61 0.52 -18.45 18.80
CA HIS A 61 0.02 -17.48 19.77
C HIS A 61 -1.46 -17.11 19.57
N GLN A 62 -2.06 -17.44 18.44
CA GLN A 62 -3.47 -17.12 18.08
C GLN A 62 -3.85 -15.66 18.38
N PRO A 63 -3.08 -14.67 17.86
CA PRO A 63 -3.30 -13.26 18.19
C PRO A 63 -4.62 -12.77 17.61
N LYS A 64 -5.30 -11.86 18.32
CA LYS A 64 -6.48 -11.13 17.80
C LYS A 64 -6.06 -9.97 16.89
N VAL A 65 -4.89 -9.39 17.15
CA VAL A 65 -4.32 -8.28 16.41
C VAL A 65 -2.88 -8.62 16.03
N VAL A 66 -2.52 -8.40 14.78
CA VAL A 66 -1.13 -8.42 14.30
C VAL A 66 -0.75 -7.00 13.91
N VAL A 67 0.30 -6.48 14.52
CA VAL A 67 0.79 -5.12 14.28
C VAL A 67 1.97 -5.17 13.33
N ALA A 68 1.82 -4.60 12.15
CA ALA A 68 2.93 -4.39 11.22
C ALA A 68 3.73 -3.15 11.67
N VAL A 69 4.92 -3.39 12.24
CA VAL A 69 5.83 -2.33 12.69
C VAL A 69 6.93 -2.15 11.65
N GLY A 70 6.73 -1.22 10.71
CA GLY A 70 7.64 -1.07 9.57
C GLY A 70 7.12 -0.15 8.49
N GLY A 71 7.56 -0.37 7.25
CA GLY A 71 7.09 0.33 6.06
C GLY A 71 6.04 -0.48 5.28
N ASP A 72 5.67 0.01 4.09
CA ASP A 72 4.63 -0.58 3.24
C ASP A 72 4.86 -2.06 2.92
N GLY A 73 6.11 -2.49 2.71
CA GLY A 73 6.44 -3.91 2.50
C GLY A 73 6.12 -4.80 3.70
N THR A 74 6.33 -4.31 4.95
CA THR A 74 5.95 -5.04 6.16
C THR A 74 4.42 -5.11 6.29
N VAL A 75 3.72 -4.04 5.96
CA VAL A 75 2.25 -3.99 5.95
C VAL A 75 1.69 -4.99 4.93
N ASN A 76 2.22 -5.00 3.70
CA ASN A 76 1.80 -5.93 2.66
C ASN A 76 2.05 -7.39 3.05
N LEU A 77 3.23 -7.70 3.60
CA LEU A 77 3.59 -9.05 4.05
C LEU A 77 2.61 -9.57 5.11
N VAL A 78 2.35 -8.78 6.15
CA VAL A 78 1.40 -9.17 7.21
C VAL A 78 -0.01 -9.31 6.64
N ALA A 79 -0.47 -8.34 5.86
CA ALA A 79 -1.80 -8.36 5.24
C ALA A 79 -2.01 -9.60 4.34
N SER A 80 -1.00 -9.97 3.55
CA SER A 80 -1.06 -11.15 2.68
C SER A 80 -1.23 -12.46 3.46
N ILE A 81 -0.68 -12.52 4.69
CA ILE A 81 -0.76 -13.70 5.55
C ILE A 81 -2.12 -13.78 6.25
N ILE A 82 -2.63 -12.65 6.78
CA ILE A 82 -3.85 -12.64 7.60
C ILE A 82 -5.14 -12.36 6.80
N LYS A 83 -5.04 -12.16 5.48
CA LYS A 83 -6.24 -11.98 4.64
C LYS A 83 -7.22 -13.15 4.81
N ASN A 84 -8.49 -12.85 4.75
CA ASN A 84 -9.60 -13.81 4.93
C ASN A 84 -9.60 -14.54 6.28
N THR A 85 -8.98 -13.95 7.32
CA THR A 85 -9.06 -14.42 8.70
C THR A 85 -9.78 -13.39 9.58
N ASP A 86 -10.05 -13.74 10.83
CA ASP A 86 -10.60 -12.80 11.83
C ASP A 86 -9.54 -11.96 12.53
N VAL A 87 -8.27 -12.20 12.23
CA VAL A 87 -7.13 -11.43 12.75
C VAL A 87 -7.17 -10.01 12.19
N THR A 88 -6.94 -9.03 13.05
CA THR A 88 -7.00 -7.62 12.66
C THR A 88 -5.58 -7.07 12.46
N LEU A 89 -5.35 -6.40 11.34
CA LEU A 89 -4.11 -5.65 11.10
C LEU A 89 -4.14 -4.31 11.85
N ALA A 90 -3.04 -4.01 12.54
CA ALA A 90 -2.71 -2.65 12.98
C ALA A 90 -1.37 -2.23 12.35
N ILE A 91 -1.13 -0.93 12.20
CA ILE A 91 0.09 -0.42 11.56
C ILE A 91 0.77 0.57 12.50
N ILE A 92 2.08 0.37 12.71
CA ILE A 92 2.98 1.39 13.27
C ILE A 92 3.96 1.78 12.17
N PRO A 93 3.76 2.95 11.52
CA PRO A 93 4.50 3.33 10.33
C PRO A 93 5.92 3.81 10.68
N LEU A 94 6.94 3.03 10.30
CA LEU A 94 8.35 3.37 10.49
C LEU A 94 9.13 3.50 9.17
N GLY A 95 8.48 3.25 8.03
CA GLY A 95 9.09 3.35 6.70
C GLY A 95 9.24 4.78 6.20
N SER A 96 9.86 4.93 5.03
CA SER A 96 10.08 6.25 4.41
C SER A 96 8.84 6.80 3.69
N ALA A 97 7.99 5.96 3.13
CA ALA A 97 6.81 6.36 2.37
C ALA A 97 5.53 6.24 3.21
N ASN A 98 5.29 5.07 3.81
CA ASN A 98 4.13 4.75 4.64
C ASN A 98 2.80 5.12 3.93
N GLY A 99 2.68 4.65 2.68
CA GLY A 99 1.56 5.03 1.81
C GLY A 99 0.22 4.62 2.40
N MET A 100 0.09 3.36 2.84
CA MET A 100 -1.15 2.87 3.42
C MET A 100 -1.50 3.59 4.73
N ALA A 101 -0.51 3.87 5.59
CA ALA A 101 -0.75 4.60 6.82
C ALA A 101 -1.26 6.03 6.57
N LYS A 102 -0.76 6.70 5.53
CA LYS A 102 -1.24 8.03 5.11
C LYS A 102 -2.64 7.98 4.53
N ASP A 103 -2.95 7.00 3.70
CA ASP A 103 -4.29 6.83 3.14
C ASP A 103 -5.32 6.51 4.23
N LEU A 104 -4.94 5.77 5.26
CA LEU A 104 -5.75 5.53 6.45
C LEU A 104 -5.74 6.69 7.45
N GLN A 105 -5.03 7.79 7.14
CA GLN A 105 -4.89 8.95 8.02
C GLN A 105 -4.44 8.58 9.45
N LEU A 106 -3.56 7.57 9.55
CA LEU A 106 -3.05 7.15 10.85
C LEU A 106 -2.21 8.27 11.50
N PRO A 107 -2.28 8.42 12.81
CA PRO A 107 -1.53 9.45 13.51
C PRO A 107 -0.01 9.24 13.40
N GLU A 108 0.75 10.33 13.48
CA GLU A 108 2.21 10.25 13.50
C GLU A 108 2.74 9.76 14.86
N GLY A 109 3.77 8.94 14.80
CA GLY A 109 4.48 8.44 15.99
C GLY A 109 4.02 7.06 16.46
N ILE A 110 4.76 6.48 17.41
CA ILE A 110 4.52 5.11 17.89
C ILE A 110 3.33 5.08 18.86
N LEU A 111 3.36 5.92 19.89
CA LEU A 111 2.36 5.88 20.98
C LEU A 111 0.93 6.15 20.49
N PRO A 112 0.65 7.13 19.62
CA PRO A 112 -0.69 7.31 19.07
C PRO A 112 -1.20 6.08 18.31
N ASN A 113 -0.33 5.38 17.55
CA ASN A 113 -0.71 4.15 16.84
C ASN A 113 -0.88 2.95 17.78
N LEU A 114 -0.15 2.87 18.90
CA LEU A 114 -0.40 1.90 19.96
C LEU A 114 -1.77 2.13 20.59
N ASN A 115 -2.16 3.38 20.83
CA ASN A 115 -3.48 3.71 21.37
C ASN A 115 -4.63 3.22 20.46
N LEU A 116 -4.44 3.20 19.13
CA LEU A 116 -5.43 2.64 18.20
C LEU A 116 -5.68 1.14 18.43
N ILE A 117 -4.71 0.39 18.96
CA ILE A 117 -4.91 -1.01 19.30
C ILE A 117 -6.01 -1.15 20.35
N VAL A 118 -6.13 -0.18 21.26
CA VAL A 118 -7.08 -0.17 22.37
C VAL A 118 -8.41 0.50 22.01
N SER A 119 -8.33 1.64 21.33
CA SER A 119 -9.48 2.53 21.08
C SER A 119 -9.91 2.62 19.62
N GLY A 120 -9.16 2.02 18.69
CA GLY A 120 -9.44 2.11 17.26
C GLY A 120 -10.71 1.36 16.84
N LYS A 121 -11.26 1.77 15.70
CA LYS A 121 -12.38 1.10 15.04
C LYS A 121 -11.85 -0.01 14.12
N LYS A 122 -12.39 -1.20 14.26
CA LYS A 122 -12.15 -2.32 13.36
C LYS A 122 -13.03 -2.19 12.12
N VAL A 123 -12.44 -2.12 10.93
CA VAL A 123 -13.16 -2.04 9.66
C VAL A 123 -12.64 -3.11 8.71
N LYS A 124 -13.48 -3.55 7.76
CA LYS A 124 -13.04 -4.40 6.65
C LYS A 124 -12.61 -3.55 5.48
N MET A 125 -11.54 -3.96 4.82
CA MET A 125 -11.11 -3.37 3.56
C MET A 125 -10.89 -4.44 2.49
N ASP A 126 -10.95 -3.99 1.24
CA ASP A 126 -10.63 -4.77 0.07
C ASP A 126 -9.10 -4.87 -0.09
N LEU A 127 -8.66 -5.92 -0.74
CA LEU A 127 -7.31 -6.06 -1.25
C LEU A 127 -7.36 -6.25 -2.76
N LEU A 128 -6.22 -6.07 -3.43
CA LEU A 128 -6.09 -6.33 -4.85
C LEU A 128 -5.17 -7.54 -5.08
N SER A 129 -5.60 -8.50 -5.89
CA SER A 129 -4.73 -9.54 -6.42
C SER A 129 -4.10 -9.07 -7.72
N VAL A 130 -2.77 -9.14 -7.80
CA VAL A 130 -1.96 -8.76 -8.96
C VAL A 130 -1.07 -9.95 -9.32
N ASN A 131 -1.40 -10.71 -10.38
CA ASN A 131 -0.73 -11.96 -10.73
C ASN A 131 -0.56 -12.90 -9.52
N ASP A 132 -1.66 -13.11 -8.79
CA ASP A 132 -1.74 -13.94 -7.58
C ASP A 132 -1.01 -13.40 -6.33
N SER A 133 -0.23 -12.32 -6.46
CA SER A 133 0.31 -11.58 -5.30
C SER A 133 -0.70 -10.59 -4.76
N VAL A 134 -0.67 -10.34 -3.45
CA VAL A 134 -1.53 -9.33 -2.81
C VAL A 134 -0.93 -7.95 -2.96
N SER A 135 -1.77 -6.96 -3.23
CA SER A 135 -1.49 -5.54 -3.07
C SER A 135 -2.49 -4.95 -2.08
N VAL A 136 -1.97 -4.26 -1.10
CA VAL A 136 -2.78 -3.54 -0.10
C VAL A 136 -3.08 -2.13 -0.57
N HIS A 137 -2.15 -1.54 -1.31
CA HIS A 137 -2.13 -0.13 -1.63
C HIS A 137 -2.24 0.12 -3.14
N LEU A 138 -1.14 0.03 -3.89
CA LEU A 138 -1.07 0.35 -5.30
C LEU A 138 -0.09 -0.58 -6.04
N ALA A 139 -0.50 -1.07 -7.21
CA ALA A 139 0.43 -1.67 -8.16
C ALA A 139 0.46 -0.85 -9.45
N ASP A 140 1.57 -0.85 -10.19
CA ASP A 140 1.61 -0.13 -11.45
C ASP A 140 2.62 -0.68 -12.47
N VAL A 141 2.42 -0.24 -13.71
CA VAL A 141 3.32 -0.50 -14.83
C VAL A 141 3.62 0.78 -15.59
N GLY A 142 4.80 0.85 -16.17
CA GLY A 142 5.20 1.98 -17.02
C GLY A 142 6.06 3.01 -16.29
N LEU A 143 5.67 4.29 -16.32
CA LEU A 143 6.48 5.40 -15.82
C LEU A 143 6.80 5.25 -14.34
N ASN A 144 5.79 5.11 -13.50
CA ASN A 144 5.99 5.06 -12.05
C ASN A 144 6.81 3.84 -11.62
N ALA A 145 6.51 2.64 -12.14
CA ALA A 145 7.30 1.43 -11.87
C ALA A 145 8.80 1.60 -12.21
N ARG A 146 9.12 2.39 -13.26
CA ARG A 146 10.52 2.70 -13.60
C ARG A 146 11.16 3.68 -12.62
N ILE A 147 10.39 4.66 -12.14
CA ILE A 147 10.85 5.60 -11.11
C ILE A 147 11.14 4.84 -9.82
N VAL A 148 10.21 3.99 -9.37
CA VAL A 148 10.38 3.15 -8.18
C VAL A 148 11.62 2.25 -8.32
N LYS A 149 11.82 1.61 -9.48
CA LYS A 149 13.01 0.80 -9.74
C LYS A 149 14.30 1.60 -9.60
N ARG A 150 14.38 2.82 -10.14
CA ARG A 150 15.55 3.69 -9.99
C ARG A 150 15.75 4.14 -8.56
N PHE A 151 14.64 4.49 -7.87
CA PHE A 151 14.66 4.89 -6.48
C PHE A 151 15.15 3.78 -5.54
N GLN A 152 14.85 2.50 -5.83
CA GLN A 152 15.36 1.37 -5.07
C GLN A 152 16.88 1.20 -5.18
N ILE A 153 17.46 1.52 -6.36
CA ILE A 153 18.90 1.41 -6.62
C ILE A 153 19.67 2.59 -5.99
N ASP A 154 19.02 3.75 -5.82
CA ASP A 154 19.67 4.92 -5.24
C ASP A 154 19.88 4.72 -3.73
N LYS A 155 21.07 5.09 -3.24
CA LYS A 155 21.40 5.03 -1.80
C LYS A 155 20.69 6.10 -0.98
N LYS A 156 20.30 7.21 -1.62
CA LYS A 156 19.57 8.30 -0.97
C LYS A 156 18.07 8.07 -1.05
N ARG A 157 17.34 8.45 -0.02
CA ARG A 157 15.89 8.35 0.08
C ARG A 157 15.26 9.75 0.21
N GLY A 158 13.96 9.85 -0.06
CA GLY A 158 13.17 11.06 0.13
C GLY A 158 12.59 11.65 -1.15
N LEU A 159 11.72 12.64 -1.00
CA LEU A 159 10.94 13.24 -2.07
C LEU A 159 11.80 13.88 -3.17
N LEU A 160 12.90 14.51 -2.83
CA LEU A 160 13.82 15.14 -3.80
C LEU A 160 14.48 14.12 -4.73
N VAL A 161 14.84 12.95 -4.20
CA VAL A 161 15.41 11.85 -5.00
C VAL A 161 14.36 11.28 -5.94
N TYR A 162 13.13 11.10 -5.45
CA TYR A 162 12.01 10.69 -6.27
C TYR A 162 11.72 11.71 -7.40
N ALA A 163 11.70 13.00 -7.10
CA ALA A 163 11.51 14.07 -8.07
C ALA A 163 12.62 14.08 -9.15
N LYS A 164 13.88 13.90 -8.77
CA LYS A 164 15.01 13.76 -9.71
C LYS A 164 14.78 12.61 -10.71
N HIS A 165 14.36 11.44 -10.20
CA HIS A 165 14.09 10.29 -11.08
C HIS A 165 12.84 10.50 -11.93
N LEU A 166 11.81 11.18 -11.42
CA LEU A 166 10.64 11.58 -12.21
C LEU A 166 11.04 12.46 -13.39
N PHE A 167 11.80 13.53 -13.17
CA PHE A 167 12.29 14.39 -14.25
C PHE A 167 13.10 13.62 -15.28
N ALA A 168 14.05 12.79 -14.85
CA ALA A 168 14.85 11.98 -15.75
C ALA A 168 14.02 11.02 -16.61
N GLU A 169 12.98 10.39 -16.04
CA GLU A 169 12.12 9.45 -16.77
C GLU A 169 11.12 10.15 -17.70
N VAL A 170 10.69 11.36 -17.37
CA VAL A 170 9.74 12.13 -18.18
C VAL A 170 10.37 12.64 -19.48
N PHE A 171 11.67 12.97 -19.49
CA PHE A 171 12.38 13.31 -20.74
C PHE A 171 12.36 12.15 -21.75
N PHE A 172 12.31 10.91 -21.29
CA PHE A 172 12.26 9.71 -22.11
C PHE A 172 10.93 8.97 -21.97
N LEU A 173 9.81 9.69 -22.02
CA LEU A 173 8.47 9.13 -21.87
C LEU A 173 8.26 7.97 -22.86
N LYS A 174 8.34 6.74 -22.34
CA LYS A 174 7.99 5.56 -23.11
C LYS A 174 6.47 5.43 -23.16
N LYS A 175 5.95 5.36 -24.38
CA LYS A 175 4.53 5.13 -24.65
C LYS A 175 4.31 3.64 -24.86
N TYR A 176 3.35 3.08 -24.16
CA TYR A 176 2.92 1.70 -24.27
C TYR A 176 1.53 1.64 -24.91
N ARG A 177 1.21 0.51 -25.56
CA ARG A 177 -0.15 0.20 -26.01
C ARG A 177 -0.66 -0.91 -25.15
N PHE A 178 -1.75 -0.67 -24.44
CA PHE A 178 -2.40 -1.63 -23.59
C PHE A 178 -3.72 -2.09 -24.20
N LYS A 179 -4.03 -3.37 -24.00
CA LYS A 179 -5.35 -3.96 -24.20
C LYS A 179 -5.86 -4.32 -22.80
N ILE A 180 -6.96 -3.72 -22.39
CA ILE A 180 -7.57 -3.89 -21.07
C ILE A 180 -8.89 -4.62 -21.28
N TYR A 181 -9.01 -5.81 -20.73
CA TYR A 181 -10.24 -6.58 -20.64
C TYR A 181 -10.71 -6.48 -19.19
N TYR A 182 -11.89 -5.98 -18.94
CA TYR A 182 -12.39 -5.73 -17.59
C TYR A 182 -13.90 -5.92 -17.52
N ASP A 183 -14.37 -6.73 -16.59
CA ASP A 183 -15.79 -7.01 -16.32
C ASP A 183 -16.64 -7.22 -17.61
N GLY A 184 -16.13 -8.02 -18.53
CA GLY A 184 -16.77 -8.29 -19.84
C GLY A 184 -16.56 -7.20 -20.90
N ASN A 185 -15.95 -6.05 -20.55
CA ASN A 185 -15.66 -4.96 -21.47
C ASN A 185 -14.23 -5.01 -22.01
N PHE A 186 -13.97 -4.21 -23.04
CA PHE A 186 -12.66 -4.13 -23.68
C PHE A 186 -12.28 -2.71 -24.07
N LYS A 187 -11.02 -2.34 -23.80
CA LYS A 187 -10.46 -1.05 -24.18
C LYS A 187 -9.03 -1.18 -24.71
N LYS A 188 -8.73 -0.46 -25.79
CA LYS A 188 -7.36 -0.24 -26.26
C LYS A 188 -6.94 1.19 -25.89
N VAL A 189 -5.77 1.34 -25.28
CA VAL A 189 -5.27 2.67 -24.88
C VAL A 189 -3.77 2.80 -25.10
N LYS A 190 -3.32 4.00 -25.45
CA LYS A 190 -1.93 4.42 -25.33
C LYS A 190 -1.76 5.11 -23.99
N ALA A 191 -0.82 4.63 -23.18
CA ALA A 191 -0.52 5.23 -21.88
C ALA A 191 0.99 5.26 -21.61
N VAL A 192 1.40 6.12 -20.72
CA VAL A 192 2.77 6.17 -20.16
C VAL A 192 2.86 5.39 -18.86
N SER A 193 1.75 5.30 -18.12
CA SER A 193 1.58 4.50 -16.90
C SER A 193 0.16 4.01 -16.77
N LEU A 194 0.00 2.81 -16.21
CA LEU A 194 -1.25 2.34 -15.61
C LEU A 194 -0.97 2.07 -14.13
N THR A 195 -1.84 2.57 -13.27
CA THR A 195 -1.83 2.27 -11.83
C THR A 195 -3.10 1.51 -11.50
N PHE A 196 -2.95 0.40 -10.82
CA PHE A 196 -4.03 -0.44 -10.29
C PHE A 196 -4.18 -0.07 -8.84
N ALA A 197 -5.23 0.64 -8.52
CA ALA A 197 -5.40 1.33 -7.24
C ALA A 197 -6.50 0.68 -6.42
N ASN A 198 -6.17 0.24 -5.21
CA ASN A 198 -7.12 0.02 -4.14
C ASN A 198 -7.23 1.28 -3.27
N ALA A 199 -6.11 1.99 -3.11
CA ALA A 199 -5.98 3.20 -2.30
C ALA A 199 -5.97 4.48 -3.14
N THR A 200 -5.85 5.65 -2.49
CA THR A 200 -6.05 6.96 -3.15
C THR A 200 -4.76 7.60 -3.64
N SER A 201 -3.65 7.40 -2.94
CA SER A 201 -2.45 8.21 -3.12
C SER A 201 -1.16 7.39 -3.10
N TYR A 202 -0.12 7.85 -3.77
CA TYR A 202 1.22 7.33 -3.58
C TYR A 202 1.77 7.73 -2.20
N GLY A 203 2.73 6.98 -1.68
CA GLY A 203 3.39 7.30 -0.40
C GLY A 203 4.06 8.69 -0.32
N THR A 204 4.22 9.37 -1.47
CA THR A 204 4.65 10.76 -1.56
C THR A 204 3.55 11.77 -1.27
N GLY A 205 2.29 11.34 -1.13
CA GLY A 205 1.11 12.20 -0.98
C GLY A 205 0.51 12.67 -2.30
N ALA A 206 1.08 12.28 -3.45
CA ALA A 206 0.50 12.56 -4.75
C ALA A 206 -0.69 11.62 -5.00
N SER A 207 -1.90 12.15 -5.14
CA SER A 207 -3.11 11.37 -5.36
C SER A 207 -3.23 10.96 -6.83
N ILE A 208 -3.40 9.66 -7.06
CA ILE A 208 -3.64 9.06 -8.38
C ILE A 208 -5.10 8.61 -8.51
N ASN A 209 -5.77 8.32 -7.40
CA ASN A 209 -7.13 7.83 -7.34
C ASN A 209 -7.90 8.58 -6.24
N PRO A 210 -8.23 9.87 -6.42
CA PRO A 210 -8.78 10.70 -5.35
C PRO A 210 -10.15 10.23 -4.85
N ASP A 211 -10.90 9.50 -5.67
CA ASP A 211 -12.25 9.01 -5.37
C ASP A 211 -12.26 7.52 -4.99
N GLY A 212 -11.08 6.93 -4.72
CA GLY A 212 -10.94 5.52 -4.36
C GLY A 212 -11.60 5.20 -3.01
N ILE A 213 -12.29 4.07 -2.97
CA ILE A 213 -13.00 3.53 -1.79
C ILE A 213 -12.38 2.18 -1.44
N LEU A 214 -11.98 2.02 -0.18
CA LEU A 214 -11.22 0.85 0.28
C LEU A 214 -12.08 -0.40 0.56
N ASN A 215 -13.42 -0.30 0.49
CA ASN A 215 -14.32 -1.38 0.87
C ASN A 215 -15.59 -1.47 0.03
N ASP A 216 -15.53 -1.08 -1.23
CA ASP A 216 -16.68 -1.11 -2.15
C ASP A 216 -16.66 -2.31 -3.12
N GLY A 217 -15.67 -3.18 -2.98
CA GLY A 217 -15.52 -4.39 -3.79
C GLY A 217 -14.88 -4.15 -5.16
N TYR A 218 -14.41 -2.94 -5.45
CA TYR A 218 -13.81 -2.55 -6.72
C TYR A 218 -12.36 -2.12 -6.54
N PHE A 219 -11.67 -1.99 -7.65
CA PHE A 219 -10.41 -1.27 -7.77
C PHE A 219 -10.44 -0.39 -9.02
N GLU A 220 -9.57 0.60 -9.10
CA GLU A 220 -9.46 1.50 -10.21
C GLU A 220 -8.20 1.24 -11.04
N ILE A 221 -8.36 1.26 -12.38
CA ILE A 221 -7.26 1.33 -13.34
C ILE A 221 -7.10 2.79 -13.74
N CYS A 222 -6.13 3.45 -13.13
CA CYS A 222 -5.79 4.84 -13.37
C CYS A 222 -4.83 4.93 -14.56
N ILE A 223 -5.27 5.56 -15.65
CA ILE A 223 -4.58 5.60 -16.94
C ILE A 223 -3.98 7.00 -17.13
N VAL A 224 -2.65 7.10 -17.15
CA VAL A 224 -1.96 8.33 -17.54
C VAL A 224 -1.60 8.25 -19.02
N LYS A 225 -2.33 9.03 -19.84
CA LYS A 225 -2.12 9.12 -21.30
C LYS A 225 -0.81 9.86 -21.62
N PRO A 226 -0.26 9.71 -22.83
CA PRO A 226 0.89 10.51 -23.24
C PRO A 226 0.56 12.01 -23.22
N PHE A 227 1.42 12.78 -22.62
CA PHE A 227 1.30 14.24 -22.51
C PHE A 227 2.57 14.95 -22.98
N PRO A 228 2.49 16.19 -23.45
CA PRO A 228 3.66 17.00 -23.78
C PRO A 228 4.37 17.46 -22.49
N ILE A 229 5.70 17.61 -22.55
CA ILE A 229 6.53 17.82 -21.36
C ILE A 229 6.15 19.05 -20.54
N HIS A 230 5.65 20.11 -21.20
CA HIS A 230 5.20 21.32 -20.50
C HIS A 230 3.99 21.10 -19.60
N GLN A 231 3.22 20.00 -19.79
CA GLN A 231 2.09 19.62 -18.95
C GLN A 231 2.52 18.88 -17.66
N LEU A 232 3.80 18.52 -17.53
CA LEU A 232 4.28 17.78 -16.36
C LEU A 232 3.98 18.51 -15.06
N LEU A 233 4.27 19.81 -15.00
CA LEU A 233 4.03 20.61 -13.80
C LEU A 233 2.55 20.73 -13.46
N THR A 234 1.71 20.89 -14.49
CA THR A 234 0.25 20.94 -14.32
C THR A 234 -0.30 19.63 -13.80
N ILE A 235 0.10 18.49 -14.40
CA ILE A 235 -0.34 17.16 -13.97
C ILE A 235 0.14 16.89 -12.53
N THR A 236 1.40 17.18 -12.24
CA THR A 236 1.96 17.01 -10.89
C THR A 236 1.19 17.87 -9.87
N TRP A 237 0.93 19.13 -10.18
CA TRP A 237 0.13 20.00 -9.32
C TRP A 237 -1.30 19.47 -9.11
N GLN A 238 -1.94 18.96 -10.18
CA GLN A 238 -3.27 18.33 -10.10
C GLN A 238 -3.26 17.09 -9.19
N MET A 239 -2.20 16.28 -9.21
CA MET A 239 -2.06 15.12 -8.32
C MET A 239 -2.02 15.56 -6.85
N PHE A 240 -1.21 16.57 -6.49
CA PHE A 240 -1.14 17.05 -5.11
C PHE A 240 -2.41 17.79 -4.64
N ARG A 241 -3.20 18.33 -5.58
CA ARG A 241 -4.47 19.01 -5.30
C ARG A 241 -5.68 18.06 -5.40
N LYS A 242 -5.49 16.76 -5.62
CA LYS A 242 -6.57 15.78 -5.84
C LYS A 242 -7.49 16.16 -7.01
N LYS A 243 -6.95 16.85 -8.04
CA LYS A 243 -7.68 17.34 -9.21
C LYS A 243 -7.28 16.63 -10.51
N LEU A 244 -6.62 15.49 -10.42
CA LEU A 244 -6.11 14.77 -11.59
C LEU A 244 -7.23 14.29 -12.53
N ALA A 245 -8.42 14.00 -11.98
CA ALA A 245 -9.61 13.61 -12.76
C ALA A 245 -10.03 14.65 -13.80
N TYR A 246 -9.69 15.93 -13.60
CA TYR A 246 -9.96 17.01 -14.57
C TYR A 246 -8.92 17.10 -15.70
N SER A 247 -7.87 16.29 -15.68
CA SER A 247 -6.84 16.31 -16.71
C SER A 247 -7.31 15.58 -17.98
N ALA A 248 -7.12 16.19 -19.16
CA ALA A 248 -7.35 15.52 -20.44
C ALA A 248 -6.42 14.30 -20.66
N TYR A 249 -5.33 14.23 -19.91
CA TYR A 249 -4.33 13.16 -19.98
C TYR A 249 -4.56 12.04 -18.95
N PHE A 250 -5.67 12.10 -18.24
CA PHE A 250 -6.00 11.12 -17.22
C PHE A 250 -7.36 10.47 -17.47
N GLU A 251 -7.50 9.22 -17.10
CA GLU A 251 -8.74 8.47 -17.21
C GLU A 251 -8.75 7.34 -16.18
N VAL A 252 -9.92 7.03 -15.65
CA VAL A 252 -10.13 5.95 -14.66
C VAL A 252 -11.11 4.93 -15.20
N ILE A 253 -10.82 3.66 -14.98
CA ILE A 253 -11.75 2.53 -15.17
C ILE A 253 -11.91 1.88 -13.80
N LYS A 254 -13.14 1.82 -13.28
CA LYS A 254 -13.50 1.10 -12.06
C LYS A 254 -13.99 -0.29 -12.44
N CYS A 255 -13.44 -1.34 -11.81
CA CYS A 255 -13.78 -2.73 -12.12
C CYS A 255 -13.46 -3.67 -10.96
N GLN A 256 -14.00 -4.90 -11.04
CA GLN A 256 -13.75 -5.98 -10.07
C GLN A 256 -12.68 -6.95 -10.57
N SER A 257 -12.54 -7.08 -11.88
CA SER A 257 -11.56 -7.95 -12.50
C SER A 257 -11.02 -7.36 -13.79
N ALA A 258 -9.73 -7.58 -14.09
CA ALA A 258 -9.17 -7.18 -15.36
C ALA A 258 -8.00 -8.07 -15.80
N ILE A 259 -7.81 -8.15 -17.12
CA ILE A 259 -6.59 -8.66 -17.73
C ILE A 259 -6.01 -7.55 -18.60
N VAL A 260 -4.81 -7.13 -18.25
CA VAL A 260 -4.09 -6.06 -18.96
C VAL A 260 -2.95 -6.65 -19.77
N LYS A 261 -2.99 -6.51 -21.10
CA LYS A 261 -1.91 -6.95 -22.00
C LYS A 261 -1.16 -5.75 -22.56
N CYS A 262 0.16 -5.78 -22.44
CA CYS A 262 1.04 -4.76 -22.98
C CYS A 262 1.71 -5.23 -24.27
N ASN A 263 1.88 -4.33 -25.24
CA ASN A 263 2.58 -4.64 -26.50
C ASN A 263 4.08 -4.92 -26.34
N LYS A 264 4.68 -4.55 -25.20
CA LYS A 264 6.09 -4.76 -24.84
C LYS A 264 6.19 -5.15 -23.38
N ASN A 265 7.26 -5.90 -23.01
CA ASN A 265 7.56 -6.14 -21.61
C ASN A 265 7.73 -4.81 -20.87
N THR A 266 6.96 -4.63 -19.80
CA THR A 266 7.01 -3.49 -18.91
C THR A 266 7.36 -3.92 -17.49
N THR A 267 7.99 -3.06 -16.73
CA THR A 267 8.24 -3.30 -15.31
C THR A 267 6.91 -3.22 -14.55
N LEU A 268 6.61 -4.24 -13.76
CA LEU A 268 5.52 -4.25 -12.78
C LEU A 268 6.12 -3.97 -11.41
N GLN A 269 5.51 -3.08 -10.65
CA GLN A 269 5.74 -2.92 -9.23
C GLN A 269 4.43 -3.20 -8.46
N ASN A 270 4.55 -3.67 -7.23
CA ASN A 270 3.46 -3.92 -6.29
C ASN A 270 3.85 -3.39 -4.91
N ASP A 271 3.08 -2.45 -4.37
CA ASP A 271 3.31 -1.79 -3.08
C ASP A 271 4.77 -1.32 -2.86
N GLY A 272 5.40 -0.81 -3.93
CA GLY A 272 6.78 -0.32 -3.93
C GLY A 272 7.84 -1.38 -4.23
N GLU A 273 7.49 -2.65 -4.40
CA GLU A 273 8.42 -3.73 -4.74
C GLU A 273 8.38 -4.08 -6.23
N ILE A 274 9.55 -4.35 -6.83
CA ILE A 274 9.66 -4.69 -8.25
C ILE A 274 9.39 -6.18 -8.45
N MET A 275 8.29 -6.49 -9.13
CA MET A 275 7.83 -7.86 -9.44
C MET A 275 8.41 -8.41 -10.76
N GLY A 276 9.33 -7.67 -11.41
CA GLY A 276 9.92 -8.08 -12.67
C GLY A 276 9.31 -7.43 -13.90
N ARG A 277 9.50 -8.08 -15.06
CA ARG A 277 9.00 -7.59 -16.36
C ARG A 277 7.91 -8.50 -16.89
N VAL A 278 6.76 -7.91 -17.22
CA VAL A 278 5.54 -8.62 -17.63
C VAL A 278 4.99 -8.09 -18.95
N LYS A 279 4.26 -8.94 -19.68
CA LYS A 279 3.43 -8.56 -20.84
C LYS A 279 1.94 -8.66 -20.54
N GLU A 280 1.58 -9.44 -19.53
CA GLU A 280 0.20 -9.65 -19.10
C GLU A 280 0.12 -9.50 -17.59
N ILE A 281 -0.93 -8.88 -17.11
CA ILE A 281 -1.23 -8.69 -15.70
C ILE A 281 -2.68 -9.10 -15.49
N LYS A 282 -2.88 -10.00 -14.55
CA LYS A 282 -4.21 -10.44 -14.09
C LYS A 282 -4.51 -9.71 -12.78
N LEU A 283 -5.68 -9.08 -12.72
CA LEU A 283 -6.11 -8.26 -11.61
C LEU A 283 -7.48 -8.74 -11.13
N LYS A 284 -7.65 -8.83 -9.83
CA LYS A 284 -8.92 -9.18 -9.21
C LYS A 284 -9.07 -8.47 -7.87
N SER A 285 -10.20 -7.82 -7.64
CA SER A 285 -10.59 -7.36 -6.31
C SER A 285 -10.77 -8.55 -5.37
N LEU A 286 -10.33 -8.41 -4.14
CA LEU A 286 -10.57 -9.32 -3.02
C LEU A 286 -11.41 -8.57 -1.99
N PRO A 287 -12.76 -8.57 -2.16
CA PRO A 287 -13.63 -7.74 -1.35
C PRO A 287 -13.60 -8.11 0.13
N LEU A 288 -13.58 -7.11 1.00
CA LEU A 288 -13.69 -7.23 2.46
C LEU A 288 -12.79 -8.30 3.07
N SER A 289 -11.60 -8.48 2.48
CA SER A 289 -10.71 -9.60 2.80
C SER A 289 -9.74 -9.32 3.94
N LEU A 290 -9.64 -8.08 4.43
CA LEU A 290 -8.74 -7.72 5.51
C LEU A 290 -9.46 -6.90 6.59
N TRP A 291 -9.33 -7.32 7.86
CA TRP A 291 -9.68 -6.48 8.99
C TRP A 291 -8.53 -5.54 9.35
N ILE A 292 -8.81 -4.24 9.49
CA ILE A 292 -7.79 -3.23 9.82
C ILE A 292 -8.31 -2.28 10.90
N LEU A 293 -7.40 -1.79 11.76
CA LEU A 293 -7.70 -0.75 12.74
C LEU A 293 -7.49 0.63 12.14
N VAL A 294 -8.48 1.49 12.34
CA VAL A 294 -8.45 2.91 11.96
C VAL A 294 -8.85 3.78 13.14
N ASP A 295 -8.59 5.08 13.04
CA ASP A 295 -9.00 6.01 14.08
C ASP A 295 -10.53 6.10 14.15
N HIS A 296 -11.08 5.94 15.35
CA HIS A 296 -12.53 5.99 15.60
C HIS A 296 -13.13 7.39 15.39
N SER A 297 -12.32 8.44 15.59
CA SER A 297 -12.77 9.84 15.49
C SER A 297 -12.97 10.30 14.04
N LEU A 298 -12.45 9.56 13.06
CA LEU A 298 -12.52 9.91 11.64
C LEU A 298 -13.72 9.22 10.99
N ASN A 299 -14.67 10.01 10.45
CA ASN A 299 -15.51 9.56 9.35
C ASN A 299 -14.60 9.42 8.12
N HIS A 300 -13.96 8.26 7.99
CA HIS A 300 -12.90 8.07 7.02
C HIS A 300 -13.49 8.09 5.60
N PRO A 301 -13.12 9.07 4.73
CA PRO A 301 -13.77 9.26 3.43
C PRO A 301 -13.55 8.08 2.47
N SER A 302 -12.56 7.25 2.72
CA SER A 302 -12.24 6.08 1.88
C SER A 302 -12.97 4.80 2.29
N PHE A 303 -13.93 4.86 3.22
CA PHE A 303 -14.79 3.72 3.57
C PHE A 303 -16.26 4.10 3.38
N VAL A 304 -17.02 3.20 2.75
CA VAL A 304 -18.48 3.26 2.74
C VAL A 304 -18.99 2.62 4.03
N ASN A 305 -19.97 3.27 4.69
CA ASN A 305 -20.61 2.74 5.90
C ASN A 305 -21.55 1.57 5.59
#